data_04667d2e1fcf30454c8b91da8a49fb6d
#
_entry.id   04667d2e1fcf30454c8b91da8a49fb6d
#
_cell.length_a   1.000
_cell.length_b   1.000
_cell.length_c   1.000
_cell.angle_alpha   90.00
_cell.angle_beta   90.00
_cell.angle_gamma   90.00
#
_symmetry.space_group_name_H-M   'P 1'
#
loop_
_entity.id
_entity.type
_entity.pdbx_description
1 polymer ?
#
loop_
_entity_poly.entity_id
_entity_poly.type
_entity_poly.pdbx_seq_one_letter_code
_entity_poly.pdbx_strand_id
1 'polypeptide(L)'
;MHEHEKRVLEGLLFLSGDEGLSIEQLNGCVEELNKKEIETVLDELMQDYLADVHGIELVRFGGIYKFVSKEAIHPYAQKLFSSTKVATLS
;
A
#
# COMPACT_ATOMS: atom_id res chain seq x y z
N MET A 1 12.52 10.13 -10.58
CA MET A 1 11.68 11.18 -10.94
C MET A 1 10.53 11.29 -10.01
N HIS A 2 9.81 11.45 -9.53
CA HIS A 2 8.72 11.55 -8.58
C HIS A 2 9.06 10.97 -7.19
N GLU A 3 10.33 11.11 -6.77
CA GLU A 3 10.69 10.49 -5.48
C GLU A 3 9.94 11.09 -4.31
N HIS A 4 9.75 12.40 -4.32
CA HIS A 4 9.04 13.04 -3.21
C HIS A 4 7.58 12.60 -3.20
N GLU A 5 6.93 12.66 -4.35
CA GLU A 5 5.52 12.30 -4.43
C GLU A 5 5.32 10.81 -4.14
N LYS A 6 6.26 9.99 -4.58
CA LYS A 6 6.19 8.57 -4.30
C LYS A 6 6.22 8.32 -2.79
N ARG A 7 7.10 9.03 -2.07
CA ARG A 7 7.18 8.90 -0.63
C ARG A 7 5.90 9.34 0.07
N VAL A 8 5.32 10.44 -0.41
CA VAL A 8 4.09 10.94 0.18
C VAL A 8 2.94 9.94 -0.03
N LEU A 9 2.80 9.42 -1.24
CA LEU A 9 1.75 8.46 -1.51
C LEU A 9 1.95 7.18 -0.71
N GLU A 10 3.19 6.72 -0.61
CA GLU A 10 3.48 5.55 0.19
C GLU A 10 3.07 5.74 1.64
N GLY A 11 3.42 6.88 2.21
CA GLY A 11 3.07 7.17 3.60
C GLY A 11 1.57 7.26 3.82
N LEU A 12 0.86 7.87 2.89
CA LEU A 12 -0.59 7.97 3.00
C LEU A 12 -1.25 6.59 2.93
N LEU A 13 -0.76 5.75 2.04
CA LEU A 13 -1.28 4.40 1.91
C LEU A 13 -0.99 3.58 3.17
N PHE A 14 0.19 3.77 3.76
CA PHE A 14 0.51 3.11 5.01
C PHE A 14 -0.48 3.54 6.11
N LEU A 15 -0.76 4.84 6.17
CA LEU A 15 -1.66 5.36 7.20
C LEU A 15 -3.08 4.87 7.03
N SER A 16 -3.49 4.56 5.80
CA SER A 16 -4.85 4.11 5.56
C SER A 16 -5.10 2.66 6.02
N GLY A 17 -4.04 1.91 6.24
CA GLY A 17 -4.18 0.53 6.71
C GLY A 17 -4.97 -0.33 5.76
N ASP A 18 -5.85 -1.15 6.32
CA ASP A 18 -6.63 -2.08 5.51
C ASP A 18 -7.68 -1.42 4.64
N GLU A 19 -8.02 -0.20 4.92
CA GLU A 19 -9.07 0.45 4.14
C GLU A 19 -8.57 0.87 2.77
N GLY A 20 -7.31 1.26 2.70
CA GLY A 20 -6.77 1.73 1.44
C GLY A 20 -7.33 3.08 1.03
N LEU A 21 -6.90 3.56 -0.12
CA LEU A 21 -7.31 4.87 -0.63
C LEU A 21 -7.55 4.79 -2.11
N SER A 22 -8.53 5.55 -2.58
CA SER A 22 -8.78 5.69 -4.00
C SER A 22 -7.88 6.79 -4.57
N ILE A 23 -7.81 6.85 -5.89
CA ILE A 23 -7.07 7.92 -6.55
C ILE A 23 -7.68 9.27 -6.20
N GLU A 24 -9.00 9.34 -6.09
CA GLU A 24 -9.67 10.59 -5.72
C GLU A 24 -9.25 11.06 -4.35
N GLN A 25 -9.16 10.14 -3.39
CA GLN A 25 -8.74 10.50 -2.05
C GLN A 25 -7.29 10.94 -2.04
N LEU A 26 -6.44 10.25 -2.77
CA LEU A 26 -5.04 10.63 -2.85
C LEU A 26 -4.88 11.99 -3.52
N ASN A 27 -5.67 12.25 -4.57
CA ASN A 27 -5.61 13.53 -5.24
C ASN A 27 -6.06 14.67 -4.34
N GLY A 28 -6.99 14.39 -3.44
CA GLY A 28 -7.39 15.39 -2.47
C GLY A 28 -6.29 15.77 -1.49
N CYS A 29 -5.36 14.84 -1.26
CA CYS A 29 -4.25 15.11 -0.36
C CYS A 29 -3.03 15.64 -1.09
N VAL A 30 -2.83 15.25 -2.35
CA VAL A 30 -1.65 15.64 -3.11
C VAL A 30 -2.12 16.41 -4.33
N GLU A 31 -2.41 17.67 -4.12
CA GLU A 31 -3.01 18.49 -5.16
C GLU A 31 -2.07 18.87 -6.27
N GLU A 32 -0.77 18.78 -6.02
CA GLU A 32 0.20 19.12 -7.04
C GLU A 32 0.27 18.10 -8.16
N LEU A 33 -0.36 16.95 -8.00
CA LEU A 33 -0.43 15.95 -9.06
C LEU A 33 -1.87 15.81 -9.51
N ASN A 34 -2.07 15.58 -10.80
CA ASN A 34 -3.41 15.23 -11.28
C ASN A 34 -3.61 13.71 -11.13
N LYS A 35 -4.82 13.25 -11.38
CA LYS A 35 -5.14 11.84 -11.16
C LYS A 35 -4.30 10.90 -12.01
N LYS A 36 -4.00 11.31 -13.24
CA LYS A 36 -3.22 10.47 -14.11
C LYS A 36 -1.78 10.37 -13.62
N GLU A 37 -1.23 11.46 -13.12
CA GLU A 37 0.11 11.45 -12.55
C GLU A 37 0.16 10.58 -11.30
N ILE A 38 -0.88 10.64 -10.47
CA ILE A 38 -0.94 9.80 -9.30
C ILE A 38 -0.95 8.33 -9.70
N GLU A 39 -1.71 7.99 -10.71
CA GLU A 39 -1.74 6.61 -11.19
C GLU A 39 -0.36 6.15 -11.64
N THR A 40 0.35 7.03 -12.34
CA THR A 40 1.70 6.71 -12.80
C THR A 40 2.64 6.46 -11.62
N VAL A 41 2.56 7.30 -10.59
CA VAL A 41 3.42 7.14 -9.42
C VAL A 41 3.05 5.88 -8.66
N LEU A 42 1.75 5.58 -8.57
CA LEU A 42 1.32 4.35 -7.91
C LEU A 42 1.82 3.11 -8.66
N ASP A 43 1.84 3.17 -9.99
CA ASP A 43 2.39 2.06 -10.76
C ASP A 43 3.86 1.86 -10.45
N GLU A 44 4.60 2.94 -10.28
CA GLU A 44 6.02 2.84 -9.91
C GLU A 44 6.17 2.23 -8.53
N LEU A 45 5.33 2.63 -7.59
CA LEU A 45 5.36 2.04 -6.25
C LEU A 45 5.04 0.54 -6.30
N MET A 46 4.06 0.16 -7.09
CA MET A 46 3.72 -1.24 -7.22
C MET A 46 4.91 -2.04 -7.74
N GLN A 47 5.64 -1.49 -8.70
CA GLN A 47 6.83 -2.16 -9.21
C GLN A 47 7.92 -2.25 -8.17
N ASP A 48 8.13 -1.19 -7.39
CA ASP A 48 9.15 -1.18 -6.36
C ASP A 48 8.92 -2.29 -5.34
N TYR A 49 7.67 -2.54 -5.00
CA TYR A 49 7.36 -3.50 -3.95
C TYR A 49 7.27 -4.94 -4.46
N LEU A 50 7.48 -5.16 -5.76
CA LEU A 50 7.58 -6.51 -6.25
C LEU A 50 8.91 -7.17 -5.87
N ALA A 51 9.90 -6.38 -5.48
CA ALA A 51 11.20 -6.92 -5.12
C ALA A 51 11.08 -7.85 -3.91
N ASP A 52 11.88 -8.92 -3.93
CA ASP A 52 11.79 -9.94 -2.91
C ASP A 52 12.19 -9.46 -1.52
N VAL A 53 12.82 -8.31 -1.42
CA VAL A 53 13.22 -7.78 -0.12
C VAL A 53 12.06 -7.27 0.70
N HIS A 54 10.90 -7.11 0.08
CA HIS A 54 9.74 -6.58 0.78
C HIS A 54 8.77 -7.68 1.16
N GLY A 55 8.21 -7.58 2.35
CA GLY A 55 7.18 -8.51 2.80
C GLY A 55 5.77 -8.06 2.50
N ILE A 56 5.62 -6.86 1.95
CA ILE A 56 4.31 -6.34 1.58
C ILE A 56 4.33 -5.94 0.12
N GLU A 57 3.15 -5.78 -0.44
CA GLU A 57 3.02 -5.32 -1.82
C GLU A 57 1.84 -4.38 -1.91
N LEU A 58 1.88 -3.54 -2.91
CA LEU A 58 0.80 -2.60 -3.15
C LEU A 58 -0.14 -3.21 -4.18
N VAL A 59 -1.40 -3.29 -3.85
CA VAL A 59 -2.40 -3.87 -4.76
C VAL A 59 -3.51 -2.88 -5.02
N ARG A 60 -4.17 -3.06 -6.15
CA ARG A 60 -5.32 -2.28 -6.50
C ARG A 60 -6.51 -3.24 -6.54
N PHE A 61 -7.55 -2.92 -5.79
CA PHE A 61 -8.69 -3.79 -5.69
C PHE A 61 -9.95 -2.94 -5.67
N GLY A 62 -10.75 -3.04 -6.72
CA GLY A 62 -11.97 -2.29 -6.80
C GLY A 62 -11.76 -0.78 -6.77
N GLY A 63 -10.69 -0.31 -7.38
CA GLY A 63 -10.40 1.12 -7.40
C GLY A 63 -9.70 1.64 -6.14
N ILE A 64 -9.45 0.77 -5.19
CA ILE A 64 -8.77 1.14 -3.95
C ILE A 64 -7.36 0.58 -3.99
N TYR A 65 -6.39 1.39 -3.60
CA TYR A 65 -5.01 0.95 -3.49
C TYR A 65 -4.69 0.72 -2.01
N LYS A 66 -4.04 -0.37 -1.70
CA LYS A 66 -3.64 -0.64 -0.32
C LYS A 66 -2.47 -1.60 -0.30
N PHE A 67 -1.73 -1.60 0.82
CA PHE A 67 -0.66 -2.54 1.03
C PHE A 67 -1.22 -3.81 1.67
N VAL A 68 -0.75 -4.94 1.20
CA VAL A 68 -1.11 -6.24 1.77
C VAL A 68 0.16 -7.05 1.96
N SER A 69 0.14 -8.04 2.83
CA SER A 69 1.30 -8.90 2.99
C SER A 69 1.40 -9.84 1.80
N LYS A 70 2.63 -10.14 1.42
CA LYS A 70 2.86 -11.07 0.32
C LYS A 70 2.55 -12.49 0.76
N GLU A 71 2.25 -13.33 -0.21
CA GLU A 71 1.88 -14.71 0.07
C GLU A 71 2.97 -15.43 0.87
N ALA A 72 4.22 -15.13 0.60
CA ALA A 72 5.33 -15.77 1.30
C ALA A 72 5.30 -15.53 2.81
N ILE A 73 4.56 -14.53 3.27
CA ILE A 73 4.48 -14.20 4.68
C ILE A 73 3.40 -15.04 5.39
N HIS A 74 2.48 -15.62 4.62
CA HIS A 74 1.32 -16.29 5.21
C HIS A 74 1.66 -17.37 6.26
N PRO A 75 2.66 -18.24 6.05
CA PRO A 75 2.96 -19.24 7.08
C PRO A 75 3.35 -18.61 8.41
N TYR A 76 4.06 -17.49 8.35
CA TYR A 76 4.47 -16.78 9.55
C TYR A 76 3.30 -16.04 10.18
N ALA A 77 2.42 -15.50 9.34
CA ALA A 77 1.24 -14.80 9.83
C ALA A 77 0.33 -15.76 10.59
N GLN A 78 0.20 -16.99 10.11
CA GLN A 78 -0.61 -17.97 10.82
C GLN A 78 -0.07 -18.23 12.22
N LYS A 79 1.25 -18.31 12.36
CA LYS A 79 1.83 -18.50 13.68
C LYS A 79 1.61 -17.30 14.57
N LEU A 80 1.73 -16.11 13.98
CA LEU A 80 1.52 -14.89 14.74
C LEU A 80 0.10 -14.84 15.30
N PHE A 81 -0.90 -15.13 14.49
CA PHE A 81 -2.29 -15.03 14.93
C PHE A 81 -2.71 -16.16 15.82
N SER A 82 -2.05 -17.31 15.73
CA SER A 82 -2.45 -18.44 16.57
C SER A 82 -1.72 -18.48 17.89
N SER A 83 -0.52 -17.90 17.96
CA SER A 83 0.26 -18.00 19.17
C SER A 83 0.28 -16.73 20.00
N THR A 84 -0.28 -15.65 19.54
CA THR A 84 -0.31 -14.44 20.33
C THR A 84 -1.70 -13.90 20.34
N LYS A 85 -1.95 -13.00 21.24
CA LYS A 85 -3.23 -12.40 21.30
C LYS A 85 -3.20 -11.16 20.49
N VAL A 86 -2.85 -11.25 19.30
CA VAL A 86 -2.92 -10.14 18.45
C VAL A 86 -4.32 -9.96 18.10
N ALA A 87 -4.98 -9.43 18.93
CA ALA A 87 -6.31 -9.53 18.84
C ALA A 87 -6.90 -8.73 17.81
N THR A 88 -6.60 -7.78 17.46
CA THR A 88 -7.47 -7.04 16.78
C THR A 88 -6.90 -6.48 15.69
N LEU A 89 -6.75 -7.18 14.79
CA LEU A 89 -6.35 -6.65 13.64
C LEU A 89 -7.47 -6.37 12.81
N SER A 90 -8.39 -6.04 13.14
CA SER A 90 -9.47 -5.84 12.28
C SER A 90 -9.57 -4.60 11.67
#